data_d1645ea8fe8871c0d5aa3f6912e681e9
#
_entry.id   d1645ea8fe8871c0d5aa3f6912e681e9
#
_cell.length_a   1.000
_cell.length_b   1.000
_cell.length_c   1.000
_cell.angle_alpha   90.00
_cell.angle_beta   90.00
_cell.angle_gamma   90.00
#
_symmetry.space_group_name_H-M   'P 1'
#
loop_
_entity.id
_entity.type
_entity.pdbx_description
1 polymer ?
#
loop_
_entity_poly.entity_id
_entity_poly.type
_entity_poly.pdbx_seq_one_letter_code
_entity_poly.pdbx_strand_id
1 'polypeptide(L)'
;MIRRIALLLVLAFMGASEGLHAQRFAVSANLPALLTGTVSVEPSVALTPRTSLHLSLSARSELFRLPAPSGIIRTLYGSAGRIGFSERLRWELLTHAEMASISPALRYWMKGVYNRGFFFSGHTLAMLYRYGGDHYSSAYTEGFLLGAGASAGYSYEIAPHWNLEAEIGLAGVWTQYDRRYSPQHLKDAGQHKFLLLPSRIGLSMTYLF
;
A
#
# COMPACT_ATOMS: atom_id res chain seq x y z
N MET A 1 22.00 -0.49 -14.02
CA MET A 1 20.95 -1.15 -14.81
C MET A 1 19.56 -0.68 -14.40
N ILE A 2 19.19 -0.72 -13.14
CA ILE A 2 17.86 -0.34 -12.59
C ILE A 2 17.47 1.14 -12.92
N ARG A 3 18.41 2.10 -12.80
CA ARG A 3 18.15 3.51 -13.15
C ARG A 3 17.77 3.74 -14.62
N ARG A 4 18.34 2.95 -15.55
CA ARG A 4 18.04 3.05 -16.99
C ARG A 4 16.67 2.43 -17.31
N ILE A 5 16.28 1.37 -16.62
CA ILE A 5 14.96 0.73 -16.77
C ILE A 5 13.87 1.63 -16.23
N ALA A 6 14.08 2.27 -15.07
CA ALA A 6 13.15 3.23 -14.50
C ALA A 6 12.96 4.46 -15.43
N LEU A 7 14.04 4.98 -16.01
CA LEU A 7 13.99 6.09 -16.95
C LEU A 7 13.26 5.72 -18.25
N LEU A 8 13.48 4.51 -18.78
CA LEU A 8 12.78 4.01 -19.96
C LEU A 8 11.30 3.78 -19.71
N LEU A 9 10.92 3.31 -18.52
CA LEU A 9 9.51 3.19 -18.12
C LEU A 9 8.83 4.56 -18.03
N VAL A 10 9.50 5.55 -17.44
CA VAL A 10 8.98 6.93 -17.38
C VAL A 10 8.87 7.54 -18.78
N LEU A 11 9.87 7.36 -19.63
CA LEU A 11 9.85 7.87 -21.01
C LEU A 11 8.82 7.14 -21.89
N ALA A 12 8.63 5.83 -21.73
CA ALA A 12 7.57 5.08 -22.41
C ALA A 12 6.17 5.54 -21.98
N PHE A 13 6.00 5.91 -20.70
CA PHE A 13 4.77 6.49 -20.18
C PHE A 13 4.51 7.91 -20.72
N MET A 14 5.55 8.70 -20.93
CA MET A 14 5.42 10.06 -21.47
C MET A 14 5.21 10.11 -22.99
N GLY A 15 5.71 9.12 -23.73
CA GLY A 15 5.59 9.05 -25.19
C GLY A 15 4.23 8.56 -25.74
N ALA A 16 3.34 8.08 -24.87
CA ALA A 16 2.02 7.56 -25.29
C ALA A 16 0.91 8.64 -25.35
N SER A 17 1.26 9.91 -25.21
CA SER A 17 0.27 11.01 -25.02
C SER A 17 -0.17 11.74 -26.30
N GLU A 18 0.26 11.31 -27.48
CA GLU A 18 -0.19 11.96 -28.72
C GLU A 18 -1.34 11.17 -29.36
N GLY A 19 -2.56 11.58 -29.07
CA GLY A 19 -3.75 11.26 -29.86
C GLY A 19 -5.00 10.90 -29.09
N LEU A 20 -5.96 11.83 -29.06
CA LEU A 20 -7.35 11.70 -28.65
C LEU A 20 -7.72 11.89 -27.16
N HIS A 21 -8.09 13.05 -26.80
CA HIS A 21 -9.16 13.62 -25.94
C HIS A 21 -9.86 12.71 -24.90
N ALA A 22 -9.14 11.91 -24.15
CA ALA A 22 -9.63 11.39 -22.88
C ALA A 22 -8.43 11.18 -21.98
N GLN A 23 -8.46 11.76 -20.80
CA GLN A 23 -7.50 11.48 -19.75
C GLN A 23 -7.42 9.98 -19.56
N ARG A 24 -6.36 9.34 -20.03
CA ARG A 24 -6.22 7.88 -20.00
C ARG A 24 -5.26 7.40 -18.95
N PHE A 25 -4.45 8.30 -18.40
CA PHE A 25 -3.44 8.00 -17.40
C PHE A 25 -3.71 8.79 -16.13
N ALA A 26 -3.48 8.17 -15.00
CA ALA A 26 -3.51 8.85 -13.72
C ALA A 26 -2.44 8.29 -12.78
N VAL A 27 -2.07 9.09 -11.79
CA VAL A 27 -1.20 8.68 -10.70
C VAL A 27 -1.86 9.07 -9.39
N SER A 28 -1.97 8.12 -8.49
CA SER A 28 -2.56 8.32 -7.17
C SER A 28 -1.51 8.16 -6.07
N ALA A 29 -1.67 8.92 -4.98
CA ALA A 29 -0.89 8.78 -3.76
C ALA A 29 -1.84 8.56 -2.57
N ASN A 30 -1.56 7.56 -1.74
CA ASN A 30 -2.37 7.24 -0.57
C ASN A 30 -1.96 8.12 0.61
N LEU A 31 -2.85 9.01 1.05
CA LEU A 31 -2.59 9.98 2.10
C LEU A 31 -2.39 9.34 3.49
N PRO A 32 -3.26 8.42 3.97
CA PRO A 32 -3.02 7.68 5.21
C PRO A 32 -1.69 6.90 5.22
N ALA A 33 -1.30 6.32 4.09
CA ALA A 33 -0.02 5.62 3.99
C ALA A 33 1.16 6.58 4.21
N LEU A 34 1.12 7.77 3.61
CA LEU A 34 2.14 8.80 3.82
C LEU A 34 2.24 9.23 5.29
N LEU A 35 1.10 9.36 5.99
CA LEU A 35 1.10 9.70 7.42
C LEU A 35 1.75 8.62 8.30
N THR A 36 1.76 7.37 7.86
CA THR A 36 2.42 6.26 8.56
C THR A 36 3.88 6.06 8.12
N GLY A 37 4.44 6.93 7.29
CA GLY A 37 5.79 6.80 6.75
C GLY A 37 5.90 5.78 5.61
N THR A 38 4.78 5.38 5.02
CA THR A 38 4.74 4.50 3.86
C THR A 38 4.57 5.34 2.59
N VAL A 39 5.54 5.31 1.71
CA VAL A 39 5.39 5.90 0.37
C VAL A 39 4.57 4.94 -0.47
N SER A 40 3.46 5.43 -1.01
CA SER A 40 2.57 4.65 -1.88
C SER A 40 2.22 5.45 -3.12
N VAL A 41 2.49 4.88 -4.28
CA VAL A 41 2.21 5.46 -5.59
C VAL A 41 1.47 4.42 -6.43
N GLU A 42 0.40 4.85 -7.07
CA GLU A 42 -0.43 3.98 -7.90
C GLU A 42 -0.65 4.61 -9.28
N PRO A 43 0.23 4.35 -10.27
CA PRO A 43 -0.05 4.63 -11.67
C PRO A 43 -1.22 3.78 -12.16
N SER A 44 -2.00 4.36 -13.06
CA SER A 44 -3.14 3.69 -13.66
C SER A 44 -3.39 4.12 -15.10
N VAL A 45 -4.00 3.23 -15.87
CA VAL A 45 -4.34 3.45 -17.27
C VAL A 45 -5.75 2.96 -17.57
N ALA A 46 -6.53 3.77 -18.28
CA ALA A 46 -7.83 3.37 -18.80
C ALA A 46 -7.65 2.38 -19.96
N LEU A 47 -8.17 1.17 -19.82
CA LEU A 47 -8.24 0.18 -20.90
C LEU A 47 -9.48 0.42 -21.75
N THR A 48 -10.59 0.73 -21.10
CA THR A 48 -11.86 1.13 -21.70
C THR A 48 -12.48 2.24 -20.85
N PRO A 49 -13.57 2.90 -21.29
CA PRO A 49 -14.26 3.87 -20.42
C PRO A 49 -14.73 3.28 -19.09
N ARG A 50 -14.95 1.95 -19.03
CA ARG A 50 -15.44 1.26 -17.82
C ARG A 50 -14.38 0.47 -17.09
N THR A 51 -13.21 0.22 -17.69
CA THR A 51 -12.17 -0.61 -17.05
C THR A 51 -10.84 0.07 -17.07
N SER A 52 -10.09 -0.05 -15.98
CA SER A 52 -8.74 0.48 -15.85
C SER A 52 -7.82 -0.50 -15.14
N LEU A 53 -6.56 -0.48 -15.54
CA LEU A 53 -5.49 -1.21 -14.87
C LEU A 53 -4.77 -0.26 -13.93
N HIS A 54 -4.53 -0.70 -12.70
CA HIS A 54 -3.83 0.01 -11.66
C HIS A 54 -2.65 -0.83 -11.17
N LEU A 55 -1.56 -0.17 -10.78
CA LEU A 55 -0.40 -0.82 -10.20
C LEU A 55 0.00 -0.09 -8.93
N SER A 56 -0.43 -0.58 -7.78
CA SER A 56 -0.03 0.01 -6.51
C SER A 56 1.37 -0.47 -6.11
N LEU A 57 2.25 0.48 -5.86
CA LEU A 57 3.61 0.27 -5.39
C LEU A 57 3.73 0.97 -4.04
N SER A 58 4.11 0.23 -3.00
CA SER A 58 4.29 0.81 -1.68
C SER A 58 5.60 0.36 -1.07
N ALA A 59 6.27 1.28 -0.40
CA ALA A 59 7.49 0.99 0.33
C ALA A 59 7.53 1.77 1.64
N ARG A 60 8.03 1.13 2.67
CA ARG A 60 8.32 1.72 3.96
C ARG A 60 9.69 1.26 4.41
N SER A 61 10.53 2.21 4.81
CA SER A 61 11.86 1.95 5.35
C SER A 61 12.01 2.63 6.71
N GLU A 62 12.84 2.09 7.56
CA GLU A 62 13.23 2.73 8.82
C GLU A 62 13.82 4.13 8.62
N LEU A 63 14.43 4.40 7.46
CA LEU A 63 14.98 5.71 7.12
C LEU A 63 13.92 6.81 6.97
N PHE A 64 12.67 6.45 6.68
CA PHE A 64 11.54 7.38 6.56
C PHE A 64 10.67 7.39 7.81
N ARG A 65 11.29 7.48 8.97
CA ARG A 65 10.56 7.74 10.23
C ARG A 65 10.02 9.16 10.21
N LEU A 66 8.79 9.34 9.75
CA LEU A 66 8.08 10.58 10.03
C LEU A 66 7.83 10.67 11.53
N PRO A 67 8.14 11.80 12.17
CA PRO A 67 8.07 11.95 13.64
C PRO A 67 6.65 11.88 14.21
N ALA A 68 5.65 11.64 13.37
CA ALA A 68 4.26 11.85 13.72
C ALA A 68 3.51 10.70 14.43
N PRO A 69 3.72 9.39 14.17
CA PRO A 69 2.82 8.38 14.73
C PRO A 69 2.87 8.31 16.26
N SER A 70 4.05 8.39 16.85
CA SER A 70 4.21 8.26 18.31
C SER A 70 3.54 9.39 19.10
N GLY A 71 3.54 10.61 18.59
CA GLY A 71 2.87 11.76 19.21
C GLY A 71 1.35 11.66 19.13
N ILE A 72 0.80 11.38 17.97
CA ILE A 72 -0.65 11.28 17.73
C ILE A 72 -1.23 10.11 18.54
N ILE A 73 -0.55 9.00 18.54
CA ILE A 73 -1.03 7.79 19.20
C ILE A 73 -0.89 7.94 20.74
N ARG A 74 0.18 8.58 21.24
CA ARG A 74 0.33 8.92 22.64
C ARG A 74 -0.78 9.86 23.13
N THR A 75 -1.25 10.75 22.26
CA THR A 75 -2.37 11.66 22.53
C THR A 75 -3.72 10.94 22.51
N LEU A 76 -3.93 9.97 21.62
CA LEU A 76 -5.18 9.24 21.48
C LEU A 76 -5.38 8.13 22.53
N TYR A 77 -4.30 7.47 22.95
CA TYR A 77 -4.38 6.30 23.85
C TYR A 77 -3.81 6.57 25.25
N GLY A 78 -3.28 7.75 25.51
CA GLY A 78 -2.74 8.13 26.80
C GLY A 78 -1.44 7.41 27.18
N SER A 79 -0.83 7.86 28.27
CA SER A 79 0.39 7.27 28.85
C SER A 79 0.10 6.05 29.75
N ALA A 80 -1.01 5.37 29.56
CA ALA A 80 -1.44 4.28 30.42
C ALA A 80 -0.54 3.05 30.27
N GLY A 81 0.22 2.73 31.29
CA GLY A 81 1.20 1.65 31.36
C GLY A 81 0.66 0.22 31.33
N ARG A 82 -0.47 -0.03 30.69
CA ARG A 82 -1.06 -1.37 30.50
C ARG A 82 -1.55 -1.53 29.07
N ILE A 83 -0.63 -1.55 28.14
CA ILE A 83 -0.97 -1.90 26.76
C ILE A 83 -0.97 -3.43 26.65
N GLY A 84 -2.08 -4.02 26.20
CA GLY A 84 -2.20 -5.46 26.01
C GLY A 84 -1.24 -5.97 24.91
N PHE A 85 -0.94 -7.27 24.89
CA PHE A 85 -0.03 -7.89 23.92
C PHE A 85 -0.45 -7.62 22.46
N SER A 86 -1.75 -7.62 22.16
CA SER A 86 -2.30 -7.32 20.84
C SER A 86 -2.09 -5.86 20.42
N GLU A 87 -2.10 -4.95 21.38
CA GLU A 87 -1.84 -3.53 21.14
C GLU A 87 -0.36 -3.25 20.97
N ARG A 88 0.51 -3.91 21.74
CA ARG A 88 1.96 -3.86 21.52
C ARG A 88 2.33 -4.32 20.11
N LEU A 89 1.75 -5.43 19.65
CA LEU A 89 2.00 -5.96 18.31
C LEU A 89 1.59 -4.95 17.21
N ARG A 90 0.46 -4.29 17.37
CA ARG A 90 0.01 -3.24 16.45
C ARG A 90 0.95 -2.03 16.45
N TRP A 91 1.50 -1.68 17.61
CA TRP A 91 2.45 -0.59 17.76
C TRP A 91 3.81 -0.89 17.13
N GLU A 92 4.34 -2.08 17.35
CA GLU A 92 5.59 -2.54 16.73
C GLU A 92 5.46 -2.60 15.22
N LEU A 93 4.31 -3.06 14.69
CA LEU A 93 4.02 -3.04 13.27
C LEU A 93 3.97 -1.62 12.68
N LEU A 94 3.55 -0.63 13.45
CA LEU A 94 3.48 0.76 12.99
C LEU A 94 4.80 1.50 13.15
N THR A 95 5.63 1.17 14.13
CA THR A 95 6.85 1.92 14.46
C THR A 95 8.13 1.29 13.91
N HIS A 96 8.22 -0.04 13.85
CA HIS A 96 9.40 -0.79 13.45
C HIS A 96 9.07 -1.81 12.34
N ALA A 97 8.38 -1.36 11.29
CA ALA A 97 8.07 -2.18 10.15
C ALA A 97 8.73 -1.63 8.90
N GLU A 98 9.44 -2.49 8.20
CA GLU A 98 9.87 -2.29 6.82
C GLU A 98 8.98 -3.11 5.92
N MET A 99 8.59 -2.56 4.79
CA MET A 99 7.83 -3.30 3.80
C MET A 99 8.07 -2.77 2.39
N ALA A 100 7.95 -3.68 1.43
CA ALA A 100 7.84 -3.36 0.03
C ALA A 100 6.72 -4.20 -0.58
N SER A 101 5.79 -3.56 -1.27
CA SER A 101 4.66 -4.26 -1.87
C SER A 101 4.36 -3.82 -3.29
N ILE A 102 3.82 -4.76 -4.04
CA ILE A 102 3.30 -4.55 -5.39
C ILE A 102 1.90 -5.18 -5.45
N SER A 103 0.94 -4.42 -5.98
CA SER A 103 -0.45 -4.86 -6.07
C SER A 103 -1.07 -4.38 -7.40
N PRO A 104 -1.00 -5.20 -8.45
CA PRO A 104 -1.78 -4.96 -9.67
C PRO A 104 -3.27 -5.17 -9.39
N ALA A 105 -4.09 -4.31 -10.00
CA ALA A 105 -5.53 -4.32 -9.83
C ALA A 105 -6.25 -3.98 -11.13
N LEU A 106 -7.38 -4.63 -11.36
CA LEU A 106 -8.31 -4.29 -12.43
C LEU A 106 -9.55 -3.65 -11.78
N ARG A 107 -9.88 -2.42 -12.19
CA ARG A 107 -11.06 -1.69 -11.69
C ARG A 107 -12.16 -1.62 -12.76
N TYR A 108 -13.39 -1.73 -12.28
CA TYR A 108 -14.60 -1.53 -13.08
C TYR A 108 -15.39 -0.32 -12.58
N TRP A 109 -15.59 0.67 -13.44
CA TRP A 109 -16.25 1.95 -13.17
C TRP A 109 -17.74 1.88 -13.51
N MET A 110 -18.60 1.99 -12.51
CA MET A 110 -20.05 1.84 -12.69
C MET A 110 -20.67 2.91 -13.59
N LYS A 111 -20.20 4.15 -13.50
CA LYS A 111 -20.66 5.26 -14.35
C LYS A 111 -20.16 5.20 -15.80
N GLY A 112 -19.28 4.26 -16.15
CA GLY A 112 -18.70 4.17 -17.48
C GLY A 112 -17.75 5.30 -17.84
N VAL A 113 -17.17 5.97 -16.83
CA VAL A 113 -16.17 7.03 -16.99
C VAL A 113 -15.00 6.69 -16.10
N TYR A 114 -13.83 6.63 -16.70
CA TYR A 114 -12.58 6.37 -15.99
C TYR A 114 -12.37 7.39 -14.87
N ASN A 115 -12.00 6.87 -13.72
CA ASN A 115 -11.65 7.61 -12.52
C ASN A 115 -12.77 8.53 -11.98
N ARG A 116 -14.05 8.16 -12.18
CA ARG A 116 -15.19 8.93 -11.70
C ARG A 116 -16.30 8.02 -11.15
N GLY A 117 -16.72 8.31 -9.92
CA GLY A 117 -17.84 7.63 -9.26
C GLY A 117 -17.46 6.31 -8.61
N PHE A 118 -18.43 5.45 -8.40
CA PHE A 118 -18.24 4.14 -7.78
C PHE A 118 -17.47 3.19 -8.68
N PHE A 119 -16.59 2.40 -8.07
CA PHE A 119 -15.87 1.32 -8.73
C PHE A 119 -15.76 0.08 -7.84
N PHE A 120 -15.60 -1.05 -8.49
CA PHE A 120 -15.17 -2.31 -7.90
C PHE A 120 -13.82 -2.70 -8.47
N SER A 121 -13.01 -3.38 -7.68
CA SER A 121 -11.68 -3.81 -8.08
C SER A 121 -11.39 -5.23 -7.64
N GLY A 122 -10.78 -6.01 -8.53
CA GLY A 122 -10.07 -7.23 -8.19
C GLY A 122 -8.58 -6.96 -8.21
N HIS A 123 -7.84 -7.43 -7.20
CA HIS A 123 -6.42 -7.17 -7.09
C HIS A 123 -5.65 -8.38 -6.56
N THR A 124 -4.37 -8.44 -6.89
CA THR A 124 -3.42 -9.34 -6.24
C THR A 124 -2.47 -8.51 -5.39
N LEU A 125 -1.79 -9.14 -4.47
CA LEU A 125 -0.85 -8.51 -3.56
C LEU A 125 0.36 -9.40 -3.36
N ALA A 126 1.55 -8.84 -3.58
CA ALA A 126 2.81 -9.44 -3.17
C ALA A 126 3.53 -8.44 -2.27
N MET A 127 3.99 -8.88 -1.10
CA MET A 127 4.67 -8.01 -0.14
C MET A 127 5.79 -8.75 0.56
N LEU A 128 6.93 -8.09 0.67
CA LEU A 128 8.01 -8.41 1.57
C LEU A 128 7.86 -7.54 2.82
N TYR A 129 8.05 -8.14 3.99
CA TYR A 129 7.91 -7.40 5.23
C TYR A 129 8.91 -7.87 6.28
N ARG A 130 9.28 -6.94 7.16
CA ARG A 130 10.04 -7.18 8.36
C ARG A 130 9.49 -6.30 9.47
N TYR A 131 9.24 -6.85 10.63
CA TYR A 131 8.78 -6.09 11.79
C TYR A 131 9.41 -6.59 13.08
N GLY A 132 9.57 -5.71 14.06
CA GLY A 132 10.29 -5.97 15.30
C GLY A 132 11.75 -5.53 15.21
N GLY A 133 12.57 -5.92 16.19
CA GLY A 133 13.96 -5.45 16.30
C GLY A 133 14.06 -4.09 16.96
N ASP A 134 13.24 -3.86 17.99
CA ASP A 134 13.25 -2.65 18.81
C ASP A 134 14.52 -2.55 19.66
N HIS A 135 14.79 -1.35 20.19
CA HIS A 135 15.89 -1.03 21.11
C HIS A 135 15.85 -1.90 22.38
N TYR A 136 14.68 -2.44 22.73
CA TYR A 136 14.46 -3.32 23.88
C TYR A 136 14.41 -4.81 23.56
N SER A 137 14.26 -5.18 22.29
CA SER A 137 14.19 -6.57 21.84
C SER A 137 14.80 -6.71 20.47
N SER A 138 15.84 -7.54 20.37
CA SER A 138 16.45 -7.89 19.10
C SER A 138 15.61 -8.89 18.28
N ALA A 139 14.47 -9.32 18.80
CA ALA A 139 13.59 -10.26 18.12
C ALA A 139 12.82 -9.58 16.99
N TYR A 140 12.89 -10.14 15.81
CA TYR A 140 12.15 -9.66 14.64
C TYR A 140 11.53 -10.81 13.85
N THR A 141 10.52 -10.47 13.07
CA THR A 141 9.87 -11.38 12.12
C THR A 141 10.04 -10.81 10.73
N GLU A 142 10.53 -11.64 9.83
CA GLU A 142 10.67 -11.30 8.41
C GLU A 142 9.97 -12.35 7.56
N GLY A 143 9.43 -11.94 6.43
CA GLY A 143 8.72 -12.86 5.56
C GLY A 143 8.19 -12.22 4.30
N PHE A 144 7.45 -13.01 3.56
CA PHE A 144 6.72 -12.54 2.41
C PHE A 144 5.27 -13.01 2.47
N LEU A 145 4.41 -12.28 1.79
CA LEU A 145 3.03 -12.68 1.59
C LEU A 145 2.60 -12.52 0.15
N LEU A 146 1.72 -13.40 -0.25
CA LEU A 146 1.03 -13.38 -1.54
C LEU A 146 -0.46 -13.46 -1.29
N GLY A 147 -1.25 -12.73 -2.03
CA GLY A 147 -2.68 -12.73 -1.85
C GLY A 147 -3.47 -12.25 -3.05
N ALA A 148 -4.78 -12.44 -2.95
CA ALA A 148 -5.73 -11.88 -3.89
C ALA A 148 -6.95 -11.38 -3.12
N GLY A 149 -7.58 -10.34 -3.64
CA GLY A 149 -8.68 -9.70 -2.96
C GLY A 149 -9.57 -8.89 -3.87
N ALA A 150 -10.56 -8.29 -3.24
CA ALA A 150 -11.48 -7.37 -3.90
C ALA A 150 -11.64 -6.11 -3.05
N SER A 151 -11.96 -5.02 -3.72
CA SER A 151 -12.21 -3.73 -3.10
C SER A 151 -13.36 -3.00 -3.79
N ALA A 152 -13.89 -2.03 -3.10
CA ALA A 152 -14.86 -1.08 -3.62
C ALA A 152 -14.46 0.33 -3.18
N GLY A 153 -14.78 1.30 -4.01
CA GLY A 153 -14.42 2.67 -3.70
C GLY A 153 -15.24 3.67 -4.50
N TYR A 154 -14.96 4.93 -4.20
CA TYR A 154 -15.58 6.06 -4.87
C TYR A 154 -14.53 7.11 -5.19
N SER A 155 -14.52 7.57 -6.43
CA SER A 155 -13.66 8.65 -6.90
C SER A 155 -14.51 9.91 -7.15
N TYR A 156 -14.13 11.01 -6.48
CA TYR A 156 -14.78 12.31 -6.55
C TYR A 156 -13.84 13.32 -7.21
N GLU A 157 -14.32 13.97 -8.26
CA GLU A 157 -13.59 15.03 -8.94
C GLU A 157 -13.67 16.32 -8.12
N ILE A 158 -12.54 16.80 -7.64
CA ILE A 158 -12.41 18.06 -6.87
C ILE A 158 -11.97 19.24 -7.74
N ALA A 159 -11.25 18.96 -8.82
CA ALA A 159 -10.82 19.96 -9.81
C ALA A 159 -10.54 19.27 -11.16
N PRO A 160 -10.37 20.05 -12.27
CA PRO A 160 -10.09 19.49 -13.59
C PRO A 160 -8.93 18.56 -13.58
N HIS A 161 -8.38 17.74 -13.40
CA HIS A 161 -7.25 16.84 -13.28
C HIS A 161 -7.05 16.26 -11.87
N TRP A 162 -7.83 16.66 -10.87
CA TRP A 162 -7.65 16.21 -9.51
C TRP A 162 -8.86 15.48 -8.95
N ASN A 163 -8.67 14.27 -8.51
CA ASN A 163 -9.69 13.47 -7.84
C ASN A 163 -9.27 13.10 -6.43
N LEU A 164 -10.24 13.03 -5.55
CA LEU A 164 -10.14 12.41 -4.24
C LEU A 164 -10.82 11.05 -4.30
N GLU A 165 -10.13 10.01 -3.88
CA GLU A 165 -10.60 8.64 -3.98
C GLU A 165 -10.57 7.97 -2.61
N ALA A 166 -11.69 7.37 -2.23
CA ALA A 166 -11.80 6.52 -1.05
C ALA A 166 -11.99 5.07 -1.49
N GLU A 167 -11.19 4.15 -0.92
CA GLU A 167 -11.23 2.72 -1.24
C GLU A 167 -11.16 1.89 0.04
N ILE A 168 -11.94 0.80 0.07
CA ILE A 168 -11.87 -0.23 1.10
C ILE A 168 -11.87 -1.61 0.44
N GLY A 169 -10.99 -2.50 0.90
CA GLY A 169 -10.84 -3.84 0.34
C GLY A 169 -10.28 -4.86 1.31
N LEU A 170 -10.55 -6.11 1.00
CA LEU A 170 -10.09 -7.28 1.74
C LEU A 170 -9.35 -8.22 0.79
N ALA A 171 -8.33 -8.90 1.30
CA ALA A 171 -7.63 -9.95 0.57
C ALA A 171 -7.40 -11.18 1.46
N GLY A 172 -7.56 -12.36 0.86
CA GLY A 172 -7.03 -13.59 1.39
C GLY A 172 -5.55 -13.66 1.06
N VAL A 173 -4.70 -13.78 2.06
CA VAL A 173 -3.26 -13.81 1.91
C VAL A 173 -2.66 -15.05 2.52
N TRP A 174 -1.73 -15.64 1.82
CA TRP A 174 -0.83 -16.65 2.33
C TRP A 174 0.51 -16.00 2.65
N THR A 175 1.04 -16.24 3.84
CA THR A 175 2.32 -15.69 4.27
C THR A 175 3.24 -16.79 4.75
N GLN A 176 4.51 -16.67 4.40
CA GLN A 176 5.60 -17.45 4.96
C GLN A 176 6.54 -16.51 5.70
N TYR A 177 6.93 -16.88 6.92
CA TYR A 177 7.74 -16.03 7.77
C TYR A 177 8.69 -16.81 8.66
N ASP A 178 9.80 -16.15 8.99
CA ASP A 178 10.80 -16.60 9.93
C ASP A 178 10.79 -15.69 11.16
N ARG A 179 10.94 -16.28 12.34
CA ARG A 179 11.14 -15.54 13.58
C ARG A 179 12.57 -15.66 14.03
N ARG A 180 13.22 -14.54 14.32
CA ARG A 180 14.59 -14.48 14.79
C ARG A 180 14.65 -13.75 16.13
N TYR A 181 15.43 -14.25 17.08
CA TYR A 181 15.75 -13.54 18.32
C TYR A 181 16.96 -12.63 18.17
N SER A 182 17.85 -12.94 17.23
CA SER A 182 19.05 -12.20 16.89
C SER A 182 19.36 -12.50 15.42
N PRO A 183 20.15 -11.66 14.72
CA PRO A 183 20.58 -11.95 13.35
C PRO A 183 21.22 -13.33 13.19
N GLN A 184 21.77 -13.89 14.27
CA GLN A 184 22.48 -15.19 14.27
C GLN A 184 21.65 -16.36 14.83
N HIS A 185 20.50 -16.11 15.50
CA HIS A 185 19.67 -17.14 16.13
C HIS A 185 18.27 -17.17 15.56
N LEU A 186 18.00 -18.17 14.73
CA LEU A 186 16.69 -18.49 14.20
C LEU A 186 15.87 -19.23 15.28
N LYS A 187 14.68 -18.76 15.61
CA LYS A 187 13.78 -19.45 16.54
C LYS A 187 12.91 -20.45 15.80
N ASP A 188 12.20 -19.98 14.80
CA ASP A 188 11.25 -20.74 14.01
C ASP A 188 11.43 -20.35 12.54
N ALA A 189 11.71 -21.34 11.68
CA ALA A 189 11.86 -21.14 10.26
C ALA A 189 10.67 -21.69 9.48
N GLY A 190 10.34 -21.02 8.37
CA GLY A 190 9.40 -21.54 7.39
C GLY A 190 7.95 -21.67 7.91
N GLN A 191 7.56 -20.87 8.89
CA GLN A 191 6.17 -20.83 9.34
C GLN A 191 5.29 -20.24 8.27
N HIS A 192 4.11 -20.84 8.06
CA HIS A 192 3.15 -20.33 7.07
C HIS A 192 1.75 -20.21 7.68
N LYS A 193 1.02 -19.20 7.23
CA LYS A 193 -0.37 -18.96 7.64
C LYS A 193 -1.19 -18.44 6.49
N PHE A 194 -2.49 -18.75 6.52
CA PHE A 194 -3.48 -18.09 5.69
C PHE A 194 -4.27 -17.10 6.55
N LEU A 195 -4.42 -15.88 6.07
CA LEU A 195 -5.08 -14.78 6.80
C LEU A 195 -6.00 -14.01 5.86
N LEU A 196 -7.09 -13.50 6.40
CA LEU A 196 -7.89 -12.47 5.75
C LEU A 196 -7.46 -11.11 6.31
N LEU A 197 -6.99 -10.23 5.44
CA LEU A 197 -6.47 -8.91 5.83
C LEU A 197 -7.18 -7.80 5.07
N PRO A 198 -7.36 -6.62 5.68
CA PRO A 198 -7.67 -5.41 4.95
C PRO A 198 -6.48 -5.07 4.04
N SER A 199 -6.67 -5.10 2.74
CA SER A 199 -5.61 -4.96 1.74
C SER A 199 -5.57 -3.59 1.09
N ARG A 200 -6.71 -2.94 0.98
CA ARG A 200 -6.86 -1.60 0.42
C ARG A 200 -7.76 -0.79 1.33
N ILE A 201 -7.16 0.05 2.14
CA ILE A 201 -7.85 1.07 2.93
C ILE A 201 -7.13 2.37 2.65
N GLY A 202 -7.81 3.31 2.02
CA GLY A 202 -7.16 4.55 1.68
C GLY A 202 -8.08 5.67 1.29
N LEU A 203 -7.54 6.84 1.49
CA LEU A 203 -7.97 8.09 0.90
C LEU A 203 -6.82 8.56 0.02
N SER A 204 -7.00 8.56 -1.28
CA SER A 204 -5.94 8.86 -2.23
C SER A 204 -6.22 10.14 -2.98
N MET A 205 -5.17 10.93 -3.22
CA MET A 205 -5.19 12.04 -4.16
C MET A 205 -4.72 11.52 -5.50
N THR A 206 -5.50 11.74 -6.55
CA THR A 206 -5.25 11.24 -7.90
C THR A 206 -5.12 12.41 -8.87
N TYR A 207 -4.05 12.41 -9.65
CA TYR A 207 -3.84 13.35 -10.75
C TYR A 207 -4.05 12.64 -12.09
N LEU A 208 -4.88 13.25 -12.97
CA LEU A 208 -5.20 12.76 -14.32
C LEU A 208 -4.44 13.56 -15.36
N PHE A 209 -3.82 12.87 -16.30
CA PHE A 209 -3.06 13.44 -17.41
C PHE A 209 -3.90 13.54 -18.68
#